data_453f9a24cbe45773e0db374ad21dc4ac
#
_entry.id   453f9a24cbe45773e0db374ad21dc4ac
#
_cell.length_a   1.000
_cell.length_b   1.000
_cell.length_c   1.000
_cell.angle_alpha   90.00
_cell.angle_beta   90.00
_cell.angle_gamma   90.00
#
_symmetry.space_group_name_H-M   'P 1'
#
loop_
_entity.id
_entity.type
_entity.pdbx_description
1 polymer ?
#
loop_
_entity_poly.entity_id
_entity_poly.type
_entity_poly.pdbx_seq_one_letter_code
_entity_poly.pdbx_strand_id
1 'polypeptide(L)'
;MSFQIMREVELTMVPTNILRDVNLSLATKGAAAVMFSYADLHCTSDELATLLGVSEKRAIEICHELQDAGYGSMFRMSGTDELHD
;
A
#
# COMPACT_ATOMS: atom_id res chain seq x y z
N MET A 1 -29.62 3.82 9.80
CA MET A 1 -28.75 4.21 8.66
C MET A 1 -28.43 2.98 7.84
N SER A 2 -28.46 3.10 6.54
CA SER A 2 -28.18 1.97 5.69
C SER A 2 -27.21 2.38 4.61
N PHE A 3 -26.45 1.40 4.11
CA PHE A 3 -25.48 1.63 3.07
C PHE A 3 -25.78 0.72 1.90
N GLN A 4 -25.50 1.21 0.72
CA GLN A 4 -25.70 0.43 -0.48
C GLN A 4 -24.41 0.48 -1.29
N ILE A 5 -23.96 -0.68 -1.75
CA ILE A 5 -22.74 -0.75 -2.53
C ILE A 5 -23.12 -0.90 -4.00
N MET A 6 -22.63 0.01 -4.80
CA MET A 6 -22.84 -0.06 -6.24
C MET A 6 -21.82 -1.02 -6.83
N ARG A 7 -22.30 -1.97 -7.60
CA ARG A 7 -21.42 -3.01 -8.13
C ARG A 7 -20.93 -2.75 -9.53
N GLU A 8 -21.32 -1.65 -10.12
CA GLU A 8 -20.90 -1.33 -11.47
C GLU A 8 -19.69 -0.43 -11.44
N VAL A 9 -18.64 -0.84 -10.73
CA VAL A 9 -17.42 -0.08 -10.63
C VAL A 9 -16.26 -1.04 -10.75
N GLU A 10 -15.09 -0.48 -11.05
CA GLU A 10 -13.89 -1.28 -11.08
C GLU A 10 -13.60 -1.85 -9.73
N LEU A 11 -13.13 -3.08 -9.70
CA LEU A 11 -12.81 -3.75 -8.43
C LEU A 11 -11.34 -4.05 -8.36
N THR A 12 -10.82 -4.06 -7.14
CA THR A 12 -9.43 -4.38 -6.87
C THR A 12 -9.40 -5.60 -5.94
N MET A 13 -8.54 -6.57 -6.26
CA MET A 13 -8.36 -7.73 -5.40
C MET A 13 -7.17 -7.50 -4.49
N VAL A 14 -7.37 -7.67 -3.20
CA VAL A 14 -6.31 -7.50 -2.21
C VAL A 14 -6.15 -8.83 -1.48
N PRO A 15 -4.91 -9.30 -1.26
CA PRO A 15 -4.72 -10.56 -0.55
C PRO A 15 -5.39 -10.54 0.81
N THR A 16 -6.14 -11.59 1.09
CA THR A 16 -6.90 -11.70 2.32
C THR A 16 -6.00 -11.65 3.55
N ASN A 17 -4.82 -12.26 3.47
CA ASN A 17 -3.92 -12.28 4.62
C ASN A 17 -3.45 -10.88 5.02
N ILE A 18 -3.32 -9.96 4.06
CA ILE A 18 -2.98 -8.58 4.39
C ILE A 18 -4.15 -7.93 5.10
N LEU A 19 -5.36 -8.12 4.59
CA LEU A 19 -6.54 -7.49 5.18
C LEU A 19 -6.80 -7.99 6.59
N ARG A 20 -6.45 -9.23 6.87
CA ARG A 20 -6.72 -9.83 8.19
C ARG A 20 -5.54 -9.83 9.13
N ASP A 21 -4.43 -9.21 8.73
CA ASP A 21 -3.23 -9.19 9.56
C ASP A 21 -3.42 -8.17 10.67
N VAL A 22 -3.62 -8.65 11.90
CA VAL A 22 -3.89 -7.76 13.02
C VAL A 22 -2.67 -6.94 13.42
N ASN A 23 -1.49 -7.29 12.91
CA ASN A 23 -0.28 -6.52 13.20
C ASN A 23 -0.07 -5.34 12.25
N LEU A 24 -0.91 -5.23 11.23
CA LEU A 24 -0.84 -4.07 10.33
C LEU A 24 -1.89 -3.05 10.75
N SER A 25 -1.52 -1.77 10.69
CA SER A 25 -2.47 -0.71 10.98
C SER A 25 -3.51 -0.61 9.87
N LEU A 26 -4.65 -0.03 10.18
CA LEU A 26 -5.68 0.19 9.16
C LEU A 26 -5.17 1.09 8.06
N ALA A 27 -4.34 2.08 8.41
CA ALA A 27 -3.77 2.97 7.41
C ALA A 27 -2.89 2.20 6.43
N THR A 28 -2.09 1.26 6.93
CA THR A 28 -1.23 0.46 6.08
C THR A 28 -2.05 -0.50 5.22
N LYS A 29 -3.12 -1.07 5.76
CA LYS A 29 -4.01 -1.91 4.96
C LYS A 29 -4.67 -1.10 3.84
N GLY A 30 -5.09 0.13 4.13
CA GLY A 30 -5.65 1.01 3.13
C GLY A 30 -4.63 1.37 2.06
N ALA A 31 -3.40 1.64 2.47
CA ALA A 31 -2.34 1.94 1.51
C ALA A 31 -2.05 0.75 0.61
N ALA A 32 -2.04 -0.46 1.18
CA ALA A 32 -1.84 -1.67 0.39
C ALA A 32 -2.95 -1.82 -0.65
N ALA A 33 -4.19 -1.54 -0.27
CA ALA A 33 -5.31 -1.63 -1.21
C ALA A 33 -5.14 -0.64 -2.35
N VAL A 34 -4.70 0.58 -2.05
CA VAL A 34 -4.46 1.58 -3.09
C VAL A 34 -3.37 1.07 -4.04
N MET A 35 -2.29 0.53 -3.49
CA MET A 35 -1.19 0.04 -4.32
C MET A 35 -1.63 -1.13 -5.20
N PHE A 36 -2.47 -2.03 -4.68
CA PHE A 36 -2.96 -3.14 -5.48
C PHE A 36 -3.94 -2.70 -6.56
N SER A 37 -4.44 -1.48 -6.49
CA SER A 37 -5.35 -0.98 -7.52
C SER A 37 -4.63 -0.65 -8.82
N TYR A 38 -3.29 -0.64 -8.82
CA TYR A 38 -2.50 -0.40 -10.00
C TYR A 38 -1.89 -1.73 -10.47
N ALA A 39 -2.02 -2.01 -11.75
CA ALA A 39 -1.57 -3.30 -12.27
C ALA A 39 -0.05 -3.46 -12.20
N ASP A 40 0.67 -2.35 -12.37
CA ASP A 40 2.13 -2.41 -12.39
C ASP A 40 2.65 -1.08 -11.86
N LEU A 41 2.74 -0.99 -10.55
CA LEU A 41 3.08 0.28 -9.92
C LEU A 41 4.58 0.40 -9.72
N HIS A 42 5.19 1.35 -10.41
CA HIS A 42 6.58 1.70 -10.23
C HIS A 42 6.63 3.20 -9.99
N CYS A 43 7.09 3.60 -8.83
CA CYS A 43 7.12 5.03 -8.52
C CYS A 43 8.16 5.30 -7.45
N THR A 44 8.55 6.55 -7.32
CA THR A 44 9.43 6.98 -6.24
C THR A 44 8.60 7.10 -4.97
N SER A 45 9.28 7.22 -3.83
CA SER A 45 8.58 7.41 -2.56
C SER A 45 7.76 8.69 -2.56
N ASP A 46 8.24 9.73 -3.25
CA ASP A 46 7.51 10.99 -3.35
C ASP A 46 6.23 10.80 -4.15
N GLU A 47 6.31 10.08 -5.27
CA GLU A 47 5.13 9.80 -6.08
C GLU A 47 4.14 8.92 -5.33
N LEU A 48 4.65 7.94 -4.59
CA LEU A 48 3.79 7.07 -3.79
C LEU A 48 3.06 7.88 -2.74
N ALA A 49 3.75 8.81 -2.09
CA ALA A 49 3.13 9.68 -1.10
C ALA A 49 1.96 10.45 -1.70
N THR A 50 2.14 10.96 -2.92
CA THR A 50 1.07 11.67 -3.60
C THR A 50 -0.11 10.74 -3.90
N LEU A 51 0.15 9.53 -4.35
CA LEU A 51 -0.92 8.58 -4.64
C LEU A 51 -1.67 8.19 -3.37
N LEU A 52 -0.97 8.07 -2.26
CA LEU A 52 -1.60 7.67 -1.01
C LEU A 52 -2.20 8.85 -0.25
N GLY A 53 -1.84 10.09 -0.62
CA GLY A 53 -2.35 11.25 0.08
C GLY A 53 -1.68 11.45 1.43
N VAL A 54 -0.41 11.08 1.56
CA VAL A 54 0.33 11.22 2.81
C VAL A 54 1.67 11.87 2.54
N SER A 55 2.44 12.15 3.59
CA SER A 55 3.79 12.69 3.42
C SER A 55 4.72 11.61 2.91
N GLU A 56 5.85 12.02 2.33
CA GLU A 56 6.83 11.06 1.87
C GLU A 56 7.35 10.20 3.03
N LYS A 57 7.57 10.82 4.19
CA LYS A 57 8.02 10.06 5.35
C LYS A 57 7.01 9.00 5.73
N ARG A 58 5.72 9.34 5.69
CA ARG A 58 4.68 8.39 6.05
C ARG A 58 4.59 7.26 5.03
N ALA A 59 4.75 7.57 3.74
CA ALA A 59 4.74 6.55 2.71
C ALA A 59 5.88 5.54 2.94
N ILE A 60 7.07 6.04 3.29
CA ILE A 60 8.21 5.17 3.57
C ILE A 60 7.94 4.30 4.80
N GLU A 61 7.35 4.88 5.85
CA GLU A 61 7.01 4.11 7.04
C GLU A 61 6.03 2.99 6.72
N ILE A 62 5.05 3.27 5.88
CA ILE A 62 4.07 2.27 5.47
C ILE A 62 4.75 1.12 4.73
N CYS A 63 5.67 1.45 3.82
CA CYS A 63 6.38 0.41 3.08
C CYS A 63 7.23 -0.43 4.02
N HIS A 64 7.91 0.20 5.00
CA HIS A 64 8.70 -0.56 5.96
C HIS A 64 7.82 -1.45 6.82
N GLU A 65 6.63 -0.98 7.21
CA GLU A 65 5.72 -1.79 8.00
C GLU A 65 5.31 -3.05 7.22
N LEU A 66 5.03 -2.90 5.92
CA LEU A 66 4.67 -4.03 5.08
C LEU A 66 5.85 -5.00 4.92
N GLN A 67 7.05 -4.48 4.74
CA GLN A 67 8.22 -5.33 4.62
C GLN A 67 8.50 -6.07 5.91
N ASP A 68 8.39 -5.39 7.05
CA ASP A 68 8.65 -6.00 8.34
C ASP A 68 7.61 -7.08 8.66
N ALA A 69 6.42 -6.96 8.11
CA ALA A 69 5.36 -7.95 8.32
C ALA A 69 5.51 -9.15 7.38
N GLY A 70 6.53 -9.16 6.52
CA GLY A 70 6.77 -10.29 5.65
C GLY A 70 6.25 -10.15 4.24
N TYR A 71 5.81 -8.96 3.85
CA TYR A 71 5.25 -8.76 2.51
C TYR A 71 6.24 -8.08 1.57
N GLY A 72 7.53 -8.15 1.88
CA GLY A 72 8.54 -7.45 1.10
C GLY A 72 8.63 -7.89 -0.36
N SER A 73 8.23 -9.13 -0.66
CA SER A 73 8.25 -9.58 -2.04
C SER A 73 7.19 -8.89 -2.89
N MET A 74 6.15 -8.36 -2.26
CA MET A 74 5.08 -7.69 -2.98
C MET A 74 5.23 -6.17 -2.98
N PHE A 75 5.87 -5.62 -1.93
CA PHE A 75 5.98 -4.18 -1.78
C PHE A 75 7.44 -3.79 -1.62
N ARG A 76 8.21 -3.89 -2.69
CA ARG A 76 9.62 -3.58 -2.61
C ARG A 76 9.88 -2.13 -2.99
N MET A 77 10.72 -1.48 -2.19
CA MET A 77 11.18 -0.15 -2.50
C MET A 77 12.45 -0.31 -3.28
N SER A 78 12.34 -0.26 -4.60
CA SER A 78 13.52 -0.44 -5.38
C SER A 78 14.21 0.88 -5.59
N GLY A 79 15.43 0.81 -5.82
CA GLY A 79 16.20 1.98 -6.14
C GLY A 79 16.55 2.79 -4.96
N THR A 80 16.01 2.49 -3.88
CA THR A 80 16.32 3.32 -2.89
C THR A 80 17.38 2.92 -2.22
N ASP A 81 17.56 1.91 -2.38
CA ASP A 81 18.57 1.56 -1.82
C ASP A 81 19.38 2.43 -2.16
N GLU A 82 19.09 2.88 -3.02
CA GLU A 82 19.76 3.79 -3.35
C GLU A 82 19.59 4.80 -2.48
N LEU A 83 19.06 4.79 -1.91
CA LEU A 83 19.05 5.76 -1.04
C LEU A 83 19.79 5.54 0.06
N HIS A 84 20.06 4.82 -0.38
CA HIS A 84 20.60 4.63 0.23
C HIS A 84 21.26 4.57 0.57
N ASP A 85 21.43 4.39 0.48
CA ASP A 85 21.81 4.26 0.75
C ASP A 85 22.15 4.30 1.02
#